data_2ba7d663b1ea1e5355f6e00b8d7f618e
#
_entry.id   2ba7d663b1ea1e5355f6e00b8d7f618e
#
_cell.length_a   1.000
_cell.length_b   1.000
_cell.length_c   1.000
_cell.angle_alpha   90.00
_cell.angle_beta   90.00
_cell.angle_gamma   90.00
#
_symmetry.space_group_name_H-M   'P 1'
#
loop_
_entity.id
_entity.type
_entity.pdbx_description
1 polymer ?
#
loop_
_entity_poly.entity_id
_entity_poly.type
_entity_poly.pdbx_seq_one_letter_code
_entity_poly.pdbx_strand_id
1 'polypeptide(L)'
;MIEIPSEYRGWWRIAETSLWGESGLDVIGTALLSITGSDDRLRMHCLLAYVNWKVNTASLSFNWNGSWEFDEMSGTGNVKLRRDGRLDGRLAIKNGDKSTFVAEPAEPPEHSIPHPPSWRDKWGSRRW
;
A
#
# COMPACT_ATOMS: atom_id res chain seq x y z
N MET A 1 4.69 -13.35 -11.35
CA MET A 1 5.33 -12.03 -11.30
C MET A 1 4.84 -11.15 -12.42
N ILE A 2 4.60 -9.89 -12.14
CA ILE A 2 4.06 -8.99 -13.13
C ILE A 2 5.14 -8.01 -13.56
N GLU A 3 5.11 -7.63 -14.83
CA GLU A 3 6.09 -6.72 -15.37
C GLU A 3 5.66 -5.28 -15.16
N ILE A 4 6.28 -4.58 -14.25
CA ILE A 4 5.94 -3.19 -13.93
C ILE A 4 6.80 -2.24 -14.80
N PRO A 5 6.19 -1.22 -15.43
CA PRO A 5 6.98 -0.21 -16.13
C PRO A 5 8.01 0.43 -15.22
N SER A 6 9.20 0.66 -15.75
CA SER A 6 10.34 1.11 -14.94
C SER A 6 10.11 2.43 -14.20
N GLU A 7 9.30 3.33 -14.76
CA GLU A 7 9.04 4.62 -14.13
C GLU A 7 8.22 4.50 -12.84
N TYR A 8 7.56 3.36 -12.62
CA TYR A 8 6.82 3.10 -11.39
C TYR A 8 7.63 2.28 -10.40
N ARG A 9 8.69 1.63 -10.81
CA ARG A 9 9.40 0.70 -9.94
C ARG A 9 10.14 1.42 -8.83
N GLY A 10 10.07 0.90 -7.65
CA GLY A 10 10.82 1.40 -6.51
C GLY A 10 9.99 1.53 -5.26
N TRP A 11 10.46 2.36 -4.37
CA TRP A 11 9.81 2.64 -3.10
C TRP A 11 9.21 4.04 -3.14
N TRP A 12 8.05 4.18 -2.54
CA TRP A 12 7.30 5.42 -2.57
C TRP A 12 6.82 5.76 -1.17
N ARG A 13 7.05 6.99 -0.76
CA ARG A 13 6.55 7.47 0.52
C ARG A 13 5.18 8.08 0.32
N ILE A 14 4.22 7.67 1.12
CA ILE A 14 2.88 8.27 1.10
C ILE A 14 2.98 9.58 1.87
N ALA A 15 2.82 10.69 1.17
CA ALA A 15 3.00 12.02 1.75
C ALA A 15 1.69 12.69 2.17
N GLU A 16 0.60 12.39 1.48
CA GLU A 16 -0.71 13.01 1.73
C GLU A 16 -1.84 12.05 1.46
N THR A 17 -2.91 12.19 2.22
CA THR A 17 -4.16 11.46 1.95
C THR A 17 -5.32 12.42 2.17
N SER A 18 -6.46 12.15 1.50
CA SER A 18 -7.65 12.96 1.69
C SER A 18 -8.47 12.52 2.89
N LEU A 19 -8.38 11.26 3.28
CA LEU A 19 -9.18 10.72 4.37
C LEU A 19 -8.50 10.87 5.73
N TRP A 20 -7.18 10.66 5.78
CA TRP A 20 -6.41 10.75 7.02
C TRP A 20 -5.45 11.91 6.96
N GLY A 21 -5.24 12.57 8.07
CA GLY A 21 -4.30 13.69 8.13
C GLY A 21 -2.85 13.21 8.05
N GLU A 22 -1.95 14.11 7.69
CA GLU A 22 -0.53 13.78 7.58
C GLU A 22 0.06 13.28 8.88
N SER A 23 -0.39 13.81 10.00
CA SER A 23 0.16 13.40 11.29
C SER A 23 -0.17 11.96 11.66
N GLY A 24 -1.17 11.37 11.02
CA GLY A 24 -1.55 10.00 11.31
C GLY A 24 -0.96 8.96 10.37
N LEU A 25 -0.27 9.41 9.31
CA LEU A 25 0.22 8.46 8.31
C LEU A 25 1.28 7.50 8.80
N ASP A 26 2.17 7.97 9.66
CA ASP A 26 3.30 7.17 10.11
C ASP A 26 3.10 6.53 11.49
N VAL A 27 1.87 6.19 11.83
CA VAL A 27 1.53 5.66 13.15
C VAL A 27 2.28 4.37 13.49
N ILE A 28 2.35 3.43 12.54
CA ILE A 28 3.00 2.15 12.77
C ILE A 28 4.35 2.04 12.08
N GLY A 29 4.80 3.12 11.51
CA GLY A 29 6.07 3.19 10.79
C GLY A 29 5.91 4.11 9.60
N THR A 30 7.00 4.43 8.92
CA THR A 30 6.94 5.30 7.75
C THR A 30 5.94 4.78 6.73
N ALA A 31 5.06 5.65 6.26
CA ALA A 31 4.06 5.27 5.26
C ALA A 31 4.73 5.04 3.92
N LEU A 32 4.79 3.82 3.47
CA LEU A 32 5.51 3.40 2.27
C LEU A 32 4.70 2.46 1.41
N LEU A 33 4.96 2.52 0.13
CA LEU A 33 4.41 1.59 -0.86
C LEU A 33 5.57 1.08 -1.69
N SER A 34 5.70 -0.24 -1.82
CA SER A 34 6.68 -0.81 -2.74
C SER A 34 6.02 -1.17 -4.06
N ILE A 35 6.70 -0.88 -5.17
CA ILE A 35 6.22 -1.26 -6.49
C ILE A 35 7.35 -2.00 -7.19
N THR A 36 7.34 -3.30 -7.11
CA THR A 36 8.37 -4.14 -7.73
C THR A 36 7.80 -5.20 -8.67
N GLY A 37 6.52 -5.51 -8.50
CA GLY A 37 5.85 -6.56 -9.27
C GLY A 37 5.84 -7.90 -8.56
N SER A 38 6.47 -7.99 -7.40
CA SER A 38 6.56 -9.23 -6.64
C SER A 38 6.62 -8.92 -5.16
N ASP A 39 5.72 -9.48 -4.40
CA ASP A 39 5.67 -9.34 -2.94
C ASP A 39 5.61 -7.89 -2.48
N ASP A 40 4.76 -7.11 -3.13
CA ASP A 40 4.63 -5.70 -2.79
C ASP A 40 3.70 -5.48 -1.62
N ARG A 41 3.99 -4.43 -0.85
CA ARG A 41 3.26 -4.12 0.37
C ARG A 41 3.04 -2.63 0.53
N LEU A 42 2.00 -2.30 1.27
CA LEU A 42 1.63 -0.94 1.60
C LEU A 42 1.55 -0.83 3.12
N ARG A 43 2.16 0.21 3.65
CA ARG A 43 2.02 0.56 5.06
C ARG A 43 1.61 2.03 5.15
N MET A 44 0.50 2.29 5.82
CA MET A 44 -0.01 3.64 5.93
C MET A 44 -0.99 3.69 7.08
N HIS A 45 -0.81 4.64 8.00
CA HIS A 45 -1.65 4.74 9.18
C HIS A 45 -1.58 3.41 9.96
N CYS A 46 -2.68 2.76 10.24
CA CYS A 46 -2.71 1.46 10.90
C CYS A 46 -2.79 0.30 9.91
N LEU A 47 -2.73 0.58 8.63
CA LEU A 47 -2.88 -0.43 7.59
C LEU A 47 -1.55 -1.07 7.21
N LEU A 48 -1.53 -2.40 7.19
CA LEU A 48 -0.48 -3.20 6.57
C LEU A 48 -1.16 -4.10 5.56
N ALA A 49 -0.74 -4.04 4.32
CA ALA A 49 -1.42 -4.79 3.26
C ALA A 49 -0.46 -5.38 2.24
N TYR A 50 -0.85 -6.51 1.68
CA TYR A 50 -0.26 -7.06 0.47
C TYR A 50 -0.90 -6.37 -0.71
N VAL A 51 -0.13 -6.13 -1.75
CA VAL A 51 -0.58 -5.42 -2.94
C VAL A 51 -0.34 -6.27 -4.17
N ASN A 52 -1.37 -6.43 -4.99
CA ASN A 52 -1.27 -7.15 -6.25
C ASN A 52 -1.59 -6.20 -7.39
N TRP A 53 -0.67 -6.08 -8.34
CA TRP A 53 -0.74 -5.07 -9.39
C TRP A 53 -1.35 -5.58 -10.69
N LYS A 54 -1.98 -4.65 -11.41
CA LYS A 54 -2.43 -4.85 -12.78
C LYS A 54 -1.97 -3.64 -13.58
N VAL A 55 -1.25 -3.87 -14.66
CA VAL A 55 -0.74 -2.80 -15.51
C VAL A 55 -1.82 -2.37 -16.50
N ASN A 56 -2.11 -1.07 -16.54
CA ASN A 56 -3.03 -0.48 -17.50
C ASN A 56 -2.23 0.40 -18.45
N THR A 57 -2.89 0.98 -19.46
CA THR A 57 -2.22 1.81 -20.45
C THR A 57 -1.48 3.01 -19.85
N ALA A 58 -2.09 3.69 -18.91
CA ALA A 58 -1.51 4.91 -18.35
C ALA A 58 -1.50 4.94 -16.82
N SER A 59 -1.68 3.80 -16.18
CA SER A 59 -1.73 3.72 -14.72
C SER A 59 -1.49 2.30 -14.26
N LEU A 60 -1.36 2.12 -12.96
CA LEU A 60 -1.34 0.79 -12.34
C LEU A 60 -2.55 0.70 -11.42
N SER A 61 -3.30 -0.37 -11.54
CA SER A 61 -4.37 -0.68 -10.59
C SER A 61 -3.88 -1.75 -9.64
N PHE A 62 -4.49 -1.85 -8.51
CA PHE A 62 -4.14 -2.91 -7.58
C PHE A 62 -5.32 -3.35 -6.72
N ASN A 63 -5.23 -4.57 -6.28
CA ASN A 63 -6.07 -5.10 -5.21
C ASN A 63 -5.18 -5.21 -4.00
N TRP A 64 -5.72 -4.98 -2.84
CA TRP A 64 -4.96 -5.14 -1.62
C TRP A 64 -5.76 -5.90 -0.58
N ASN A 65 -5.04 -6.60 0.28
CA ASN A 65 -5.62 -7.27 1.43
C ASN A 65 -4.65 -7.21 2.58
N GLY A 66 -5.15 -7.02 3.75
CA GLY A 66 -4.28 -6.86 4.90
C GLY A 66 -5.07 -6.66 6.18
N SER A 67 -4.48 -5.92 7.10
CA SER A 67 -5.11 -5.66 8.38
C SER A 67 -5.00 -4.18 8.74
N TRP A 68 -6.05 -3.71 9.40
CA TRP A 68 -6.08 -2.42 10.04
C TRP A 68 -6.17 -2.75 11.52
N GLU A 69 -5.05 -2.60 12.22
CA GLU A 69 -4.90 -3.13 13.56
C GLU A 69 -5.11 -4.64 13.51
N PHE A 70 -6.17 -5.16 14.09
CA PHE A 70 -6.43 -6.59 14.06
C PHE A 70 -7.61 -6.99 13.18
N ASP A 71 -8.19 -6.03 12.47
CA ASP A 71 -9.31 -6.31 11.59
C ASP A 71 -8.83 -6.57 10.18
N GLU A 72 -9.31 -7.64 9.57
CA GLU A 72 -9.00 -7.90 8.18
C GLU A 72 -9.73 -6.93 7.30
N MET A 73 -9.01 -6.40 6.32
CA MET A 73 -9.58 -5.46 5.37
C MET A 73 -9.03 -5.73 3.98
N SER A 74 -9.76 -5.32 2.99
CA SER A 74 -9.33 -5.46 1.61
C SER A 74 -9.92 -4.33 0.78
N GLY A 75 -9.44 -4.21 -0.44
CA GLY A 75 -9.95 -3.18 -1.32
C GLY A 75 -9.20 -3.12 -2.62
N THR A 76 -9.33 -1.98 -3.26
CA THR A 76 -8.69 -1.72 -4.55
C THR A 76 -7.98 -0.39 -4.51
N GLY A 77 -7.22 -0.11 -5.53
CA GLY A 77 -6.55 1.16 -5.67
C GLY A 77 -5.99 1.36 -7.05
N ASN A 78 -5.41 2.52 -7.25
CA ASN A 78 -4.85 2.90 -8.53
C ASN A 78 -3.78 3.96 -8.29
N VAL A 79 -2.70 3.91 -9.06
CA VAL A 79 -1.69 4.97 -9.04
C VAL A 79 -1.39 5.40 -10.46
N LYS A 80 -1.14 6.69 -10.61
CA LYS A 80 -0.78 7.28 -11.89
C LYS A 80 0.38 8.23 -11.69
N LEU A 81 1.38 8.11 -12.54
CA LEU A 81 2.58 8.94 -12.43
C LEU A 81 2.26 10.37 -12.88
N ARG A 82 2.66 11.33 -12.07
CA ARG A 82 2.50 12.75 -12.37
C ARG A 82 3.73 13.26 -13.13
N ARG A 83 3.58 14.42 -13.73
CA ARG A 83 4.71 15.04 -14.44
C ARG A 83 5.85 15.42 -13.53
N ASP A 84 5.54 15.72 -12.26
CA ASP A 84 6.57 16.11 -11.30
C ASP A 84 7.29 14.93 -10.67
N GLY A 85 6.98 13.71 -11.11
CA GLY A 85 7.64 12.51 -10.60
C GLY A 85 6.97 11.90 -9.38
N ARG A 86 5.86 12.45 -8.91
CA ARG A 86 5.10 11.86 -7.81
C ARG A 86 3.99 10.98 -8.36
N LEU A 87 3.34 10.25 -7.47
CA LEU A 87 2.19 9.42 -7.84
C LEU A 87 0.93 10.03 -7.28
N ASP A 88 -0.10 10.09 -8.12
CA ASP A 88 -1.47 10.33 -7.66
C ASP A 88 -2.08 8.97 -7.45
N GLY A 89 -2.58 8.73 -6.26
CA GLY A 89 -3.15 7.45 -5.91
C GLY A 89 -4.57 7.55 -5.42
N ARG A 90 -5.26 6.43 -5.50
CA ARG A 90 -6.59 6.27 -4.92
C ARG A 90 -6.63 4.94 -4.22
N LEU A 91 -7.30 4.92 -3.08
CA LEU A 91 -7.46 3.72 -2.28
C LEU A 91 -8.92 3.59 -1.92
N ALA A 92 -9.50 2.43 -2.15
CA ALA A 92 -10.87 2.16 -1.76
C ALA A 92 -10.90 0.96 -0.84
N ILE A 93 -11.61 1.09 0.26
CA ILE A 93 -11.80 0.00 1.22
C ILE A 93 -13.11 -0.68 0.88
N LYS A 94 -13.09 -2.00 0.74
CA LYS A 94 -14.30 -2.74 0.40
C LYS A 94 -15.37 -2.49 1.44
N ASN A 95 -16.53 -2.04 0.99
CA ASN A 95 -17.66 -1.69 1.85
C ASN A 95 -17.35 -0.56 2.85
N GLY A 96 -16.39 0.27 2.51
CA GLY A 96 -15.96 1.36 3.39
C GLY A 96 -15.60 2.62 2.63
N ASP A 97 -14.70 3.38 3.22
CA ASP A 97 -14.33 4.69 2.71
C ASP A 97 -13.36 4.62 1.54
N LYS A 98 -13.18 5.76 0.90
CA LYS A 98 -12.20 5.95 -0.18
C LYS A 98 -11.31 7.11 0.20
N SER A 99 -10.08 7.06 -0.27
CA SER A 99 -9.12 8.14 -0.06
C SER A 99 -8.28 8.34 -1.30
N THR A 100 -7.90 9.58 -1.56
CA THR A 100 -6.81 9.84 -2.51
C THR A 100 -5.52 9.87 -1.71
N PHE A 101 -4.40 9.66 -2.38
CA PHE A 101 -3.10 9.87 -1.75
C PHE A 101 -2.10 10.39 -2.78
N VAL A 102 -1.06 11.01 -2.28
CA VAL A 102 0.08 11.43 -3.09
C VAL A 102 1.31 10.74 -2.52
N ALA A 103 2.09 10.15 -3.38
CA ALA A 103 3.32 9.49 -2.97
C ALA A 103 4.51 10.07 -3.74
N GLU A 104 5.66 10.07 -3.11
CA GLU A 104 6.88 10.57 -3.71
C GLU A 104 7.96 9.52 -3.64
N PRO A 105 8.95 9.56 -4.56
CA PRO A 105 10.02 8.58 -4.56
C PRO A 105 10.75 8.55 -3.22
N ALA A 106 11.12 7.37 -2.78
CA ALA A 106 11.79 7.19 -1.49
C ALA A 106 12.88 6.13 -1.61
N GLU A 107 13.76 6.12 -0.64
CA GLU A 107 14.77 5.09 -0.54
C GLU A 107 14.16 3.83 0.05
N PRO A 108 14.67 2.64 -0.27
CA PRO A 108 14.23 1.43 0.41
C PRO A 108 14.44 1.57 1.92
N PRO A 109 13.50 1.09 2.72
CA PRO A 109 13.67 1.18 4.17
C PRO A 109 14.74 0.22 4.66
N GLU A 110 15.30 0.53 5.82
CA GLU A 110 16.29 -0.33 6.44
C GLU A 110 15.72 -1.73 6.72
N HIS A 111 14.48 -1.80 7.12
CA HIS A 111 13.79 -3.06 7.32
C HIS A 111 12.57 -3.13 6.41
N SER A 112 12.29 -4.30 5.89
CA SER A 112 11.13 -4.50 5.04
C SER A 112 9.84 -4.18 5.78
N ILE A 113 8.81 -3.79 5.03
CA ILE A 113 7.48 -3.62 5.61
C ILE A 113 7.04 -4.99 6.12
N PRO A 114 6.60 -5.09 7.38
CA PRO A 114 6.17 -6.37 7.92
C PRO A 114 5.00 -6.97 7.16
N HIS A 115 4.85 -8.28 7.24
CA HIS A 115 3.66 -8.93 6.74
C HIS A 115 2.47 -8.51 7.59
N PRO A 116 1.30 -8.24 6.99
CA PRO A 116 0.14 -7.96 7.79
C PRO A 116 -0.23 -9.17 8.64
N PRO A 117 -0.53 -8.97 9.92
CA PRO A 117 -1.02 -10.08 10.72
C PRO A 117 -2.41 -10.44 10.23
N SER A 118 -2.70 -11.73 10.09
CA SER A 118 -4.02 -12.16 9.72
C SER A 118 -4.69 -12.75 10.94
N TRP A 119 -6.00 -12.81 10.93
CA TRP A 119 -6.66 -13.44 12.05
C TRP A 119 -6.31 -14.93 12.11
N ARG A 120 -5.93 -15.51 10.98
CA ARG A 120 -5.45 -16.87 10.95
C ARG A 120 -4.16 -17.01 11.77
N ASP A 121 -3.28 -16.01 11.71
CA ASP A 121 -2.06 -16.03 12.51
C ASP A 121 -2.37 -15.87 13.99
N LYS A 122 -3.41 -15.11 14.33
CA LYS A 122 -3.80 -14.93 15.71
C LYS A 122 -4.26 -16.24 16.34
N TRP A 123 -4.90 -17.10 15.54
CA TRP A 123 -5.45 -18.31 16.08
C TRP A 123 -4.65 -19.51 15.70
N GLY A 124 -4.12 -19.45 14.53
CA GLY A 124 -3.59 -20.61 13.88
C GLY A 124 -2.33 -21.16 14.38
N SER A 125 -1.43 -20.30 14.71
CA SER A 125 -0.11 -20.81 15.11
C SER A 125 -0.19 -21.63 16.37
N ARG A 126 -1.36 -21.72 17.03
CA ARG A 126 -1.53 -22.48 18.16
C ARG A 126 -2.21 -23.67 17.94
N ARG A 127 -2.40 -24.17 16.78
CA ARG A 127 -3.11 -25.24 16.64
C ARG A 127 -2.31 -26.16 16.57
N TRP A 128 -2.41 -26.55 16.98
CA TRP A 128 -2.34 -27.62 16.86
C TRP A 128 -1.82 -28.12 15.76
#